data_9c62e03a3c32352cf9e0d6d431a25fcf
#
_entry.id   9c62e03a3c32352cf9e0d6d431a25fcf
#
_cell.length_a   1.000
_cell.length_b   1.000
_cell.length_c   1.000
_cell.angle_alpha   90.00
_cell.angle_beta   90.00
_cell.angle_gamma   90.00
#
_symmetry.space_group_name_H-M   'P 1'
#
loop_
_entity.id
_entity.type
_entity.pdbx_description
1 polymer ?
#
loop_
_entity_poly.entity_id
_entity_poly.type
_entity_poly.pdbx_seq_one_letter_code
_entity_poly.pdbx_strand_id
1 'polypeptide(L)'
;GINKKFGLNVNDIFTAPETLNILAENKADQLKNNKTQLDYIKSTLAEVKAYNPTSARADADGFVKLSQNTIDEAAAYFDKALNNKIKFHKWADKKTPDAKNVIINKITEDTGAQSRYILESADKKIKSDTSLKSLLNDIYIVSESFNNDKVKYSFEEQIKSGKTVKDNAFIKGVTKFMKSRAAAGFAIASAIGLSVQPINMYLTKLKTGTDGFVGVEGRSKDNSAGFKGIKTVSSAAFFSMILATLNMSPLQFLKAPGKFMDKMAFTGKMPTVNQLKGVYGVTIISRIFSAR
;
A
#
# COMPACT_ATOMS: atom_id res chain seq x y z
N GLY A 1 -2.30 -2.28 -22.47
CA GLY A 1 -2.23 -2.40 -21.03
C GLY A 1 -2.99 -3.62 -20.51
N ILE A 2 -2.88 -3.91 -19.23
CA ILE A 2 -3.47 -5.05 -18.53
C ILE A 2 -4.98 -5.16 -18.74
N ASN A 3 -5.71 -4.06 -18.60
CA ASN A 3 -7.16 -4.03 -18.80
C ASN A 3 -7.54 -4.56 -20.19
N LYS A 4 -6.78 -4.18 -21.23
CA LYS A 4 -7.00 -4.66 -22.59
C LYS A 4 -6.66 -6.13 -22.76
N LYS A 5 -5.58 -6.60 -22.09
CA LYS A 5 -5.11 -7.99 -22.22
C LYS A 5 -6.01 -8.98 -21.48
N PHE A 6 -6.46 -8.64 -20.28
CA PHE A 6 -7.23 -9.54 -19.40
C PHE A 6 -8.72 -9.17 -19.29
N GLY A 7 -9.15 -8.02 -19.83
CA GLY A 7 -10.54 -7.56 -19.77
C GLY A 7 -10.98 -7.14 -18.35
N LEU A 8 -10.04 -6.82 -17.47
CA LEU A 8 -10.29 -6.46 -16.08
C LEU A 8 -10.07 -4.99 -15.82
N ASN A 9 -10.87 -4.39 -14.93
CA ASN A 9 -10.63 -3.06 -14.42
C ASN A 9 -9.68 -3.13 -13.21
N VAL A 10 -8.37 -3.04 -13.44
CA VAL A 10 -7.36 -3.08 -12.37
C VAL A 10 -7.24 -1.76 -11.59
N ASN A 11 -8.05 -0.74 -11.90
CA ASN A 11 -8.04 0.51 -11.14
C ASN A 11 -8.50 0.33 -9.69
N ASP A 12 -9.25 -0.73 -9.41
CA ASP A 12 -9.77 -1.04 -8.09
C ASP A 12 -8.81 -1.91 -7.25
N ILE A 13 -7.72 -2.41 -7.84
CA ILE A 13 -6.69 -3.18 -7.13
C ILE A 13 -5.77 -2.18 -6.40
N PHE A 14 -5.96 -2.08 -5.10
CA PHE A 14 -5.21 -1.18 -4.20
C PHE A 14 -4.23 -1.92 -3.29
N THR A 15 -3.87 -3.15 -3.64
CA THR A 15 -3.01 -3.99 -2.80
C THR A 15 -1.53 -3.65 -2.97
N ALA A 16 -0.75 -3.82 -1.91
CA ALA A 16 0.70 -3.79 -2.01
C ALA A 16 1.19 -4.98 -2.86
N PRO A 17 2.31 -4.83 -3.60
CA PRO A 17 2.87 -5.93 -4.40
C PRO A 17 3.11 -7.21 -3.58
N GLU A 18 3.50 -7.08 -2.31
CA GLU A 18 3.68 -8.18 -1.39
C GLU A 18 2.36 -8.89 -1.09
N THR A 19 1.31 -8.15 -0.77
CA THR A 19 -0.05 -8.69 -0.54
C THR A 19 -0.55 -9.43 -1.78
N LEU A 20 -0.42 -8.83 -2.95
CA LEU A 20 -0.82 -9.45 -4.21
C LEU A 20 -0.06 -10.76 -4.46
N ASN A 21 1.24 -10.81 -4.17
CA ASN A 21 2.03 -12.03 -4.34
C ASN A 21 1.53 -13.14 -3.41
N ILE A 22 1.28 -12.85 -2.13
CA ILE A 22 0.77 -13.82 -1.16
C ILE A 22 -0.59 -14.35 -1.61
N LEU A 23 -1.53 -13.45 -1.93
CA LEU A 23 -2.87 -13.81 -2.38
C LEU A 23 -2.85 -14.65 -3.67
N ALA A 24 -1.96 -14.32 -4.61
CA ALA A 24 -1.82 -15.05 -5.85
C ALA A 24 -1.17 -16.43 -5.65
N GLU A 25 -0.23 -16.56 -4.70
CA GLU A 25 0.37 -17.85 -4.34
C GLU A 25 -0.66 -18.79 -3.71
N ASN A 26 -1.46 -18.27 -2.76
CA ASN A 26 -2.57 -19.03 -2.16
C ASN A 26 -3.59 -19.46 -3.22
N LYS A 27 -3.84 -18.62 -4.23
CA LYS A 27 -4.74 -18.98 -5.33
C LYS A 27 -4.13 -20.00 -6.26
N ALA A 28 -2.84 -19.92 -6.56
CA ALA A 28 -2.13 -20.92 -7.33
C ALA A 28 -2.12 -22.27 -6.63
N ASP A 29 -1.92 -22.31 -5.30
CA ASP A 29 -2.01 -23.52 -4.50
C ASP A 29 -3.43 -24.12 -4.52
N GLN A 30 -4.44 -23.28 -4.41
CA GLN A 30 -5.84 -23.71 -4.57
C GLN A 30 -6.07 -24.39 -5.92
N LEU A 31 -5.62 -23.79 -7.02
CA LEU A 31 -5.78 -24.33 -8.35
C LEU A 31 -4.99 -25.63 -8.55
N LYS A 32 -3.75 -25.68 -8.04
CA LYS A 32 -2.87 -26.86 -8.13
C LYS A 32 -3.45 -28.07 -7.42
N ASN A 33 -4.07 -27.85 -6.26
CA ASN A 33 -4.59 -28.91 -5.39
C ASN A 33 -6.10 -29.13 -5.56
N ASN A 34 -6.73 -28.55 -6.58
CA ASN A 34 -8.18 -28.62 -6.85
C ASN A 34 -9.04 -28.26 -5.64
N LYS A 35 -8.58 -27.32 -4.79
CA LYS A 35 -9.31 -26.83 -3.64
C LYS A 35 -10.45 -25.91 -4.07
N THR A 36 -11.46 -25.79 -3.22
CA THR A 36 -12.61 -24.92 -3.49
C THR A 36 -12.27 -23.43 -3.29
N GLN A 37 -13.13 -22.54 -3.79
CA GLN A 37 -13.04 -21.10 -3.50
C GLN A 37 -13.12 -20.82 -2.00
N LEU A 38 -13.94 -21.58 -1.28
CA LEU A 38 -14.07 -21.46 0.18
C LEU A 38 -12.76 -21.84 0.89
N ASP A 39 -12.09 -22.92 0.44
CA ASP A 39 -10.78 -23.33 1.00
C ASP A 39 -9.71 -22.26 0.78
N TYR A 40 -9.72 -21.61 -0.38
CA TYR A 40 -8.84 -20.48 -0.66
C TYR A 40 -9.06 -19.32 0.33
N ILE A 41 -10.32 -18.96 0.59
CA ILE A 41 -10.65 -17.88 1.51
C ILE A 41 -10.23 -18.26 2.93
N LYS A 42 -10.53 -19.49 3.37
CA LYS A 42 -10.14 -20.01 4.69
C LYS A 42 -8.63 -19.99 4.88
N SER A 43 -7.86 -20.51 3.93
CA SER A 43 -6.39 -20.52 4.02
C SER A 43 -5.82 -19.10 4.04
N THR A 44 -6.39 -18.19 3.26
CA THR A 44 -5.95 -16.79 3.25
C THR A 44 -6.28 -16.08 4.56
N LEU A 45 -7.46 -16.28 5.13
CA LEU A 45 -7.83 -15.70 6.44
C LEU A 45 -7.00 -16.29 7.58
N ALA A 46 -6.55 -17.53 7.49
CA ALA A 46 -5.66 -18.15 8.47
C ALA A 46 -4.27 -17.47 8.55
N GLU A 47 -3.85 -16.80 7.48
CA GLU A 47 -2.61 -16.03 7.43
C GLU A 47 -2.78 -14.58 7.94
N VAL A 48 -4.02 -14.16 8.25
CA VAL A 48 -4.30 -12.82 8.79
C VAL A 48 -4.01 -12.80 10.29
N LYS A 49 -3.24 -11.80 10.70
CA LYS A 49 -2.99 -11.49 12.11
C LYS A 49 -3.37 -10.05 12.41
N ALA A 50 -3.94 -9.82 13.58
CA ALA A 50 -4.38 -8.51 14.06
C ALA A 50 -3.44 -7.99 15.15
N TYR A 51 -3.04 -6.72 15.09
CA TYR A 51 -2.19 -6.13 16.11
C TYR A 51 -3.02 -5.76 17.35
N ASN A 52 -2.82 -6.50 18.43
CA ASN A 52 -3.38 -6.24 19.75
C ASN A 52 -2.41 -6.76 20.84
N PRO A 53 -1.38 -5.97 21.20
CA PRO A 53 -0.35 -6.40 22.13
C PRO A 53 -0.85 -6.61 23.56
N THR A 54 -2.04 -6.15 23.91
CA THR A 54 -2.66 -6.32 25.23
C THR A 54 -3.47 -7.61 25.34
N SER A 55 -3.69 -8.32 24.23
CA SER A 55 -4.40 -9.58 24.23
C SER A 55 -3.57 -10.70 24.84
N ALA A 56 -4.20 -11.53 25.66
CA ALA A 56 -3.56 -12.76 26.20
C ALA A 56 -3.19 -13.77 25.08
N ARG A 57 -3.74 -13.61 23.89
CA ARG A 57 -3.45 -14.45 22.70
C ARG A 57 -2.38 -13.86 21.78
N ALA A 58 -1.80 -12.71 22.15
CA ALA A 58 -0.79 -12.06 21.32
C ALA A 58 0.51 -12.86 21.29
N ASP A 59 1.12 -12.95 20.10
CA ASP A 59 2.48 -13.46 19.95
C ASP A 59 3.53 -12.43 20.46
N ALA A 60 4.82 -12.80 20.40
CA ALA A 60 5.91 -11.94 20.86
C ALA A 60 5.97 -10.57 20.17
N ASP A 61 5.44 -10.47 18.94
CA ASP A 61 5.37 -9.24 18.16
C ASP A 61 4.06 -8.46 18.41
N GLY A 62 3.19 -8.94 19.30
CA GLY A 62 1.92 -8.32 19.65
C GLY A 62 0.79 -8.60 18.66
N PHE A 63 0.89 -9.65 17.86
CA PHE A 63 -0.15 -10.02 16.90
C PHE A 63 -0.98 -11.21 17.36
N VAL A 64 -2.27 -11.15 17.08
CA VAL A 64 -3.26 -12.17 17.39
C VAL A 64 -3.71 -12.86 16.11
N LYS A 65 -3.65 -14.18 16.05
CA LYS A 65 -4.25 -14.98 14.97
C LYS A 65 -5.77 -15.02 15.13
N LEU A 66 -6.48 -15.10 13.98
CA LEU A 66 -7.91 -15.33 14.00
C LEU A 66 -8.22 -16.72 14.56
N SER A 67 -9.31 -16.84 15.32
CA SER A 67 -9.81 -18.13 15.76
C SER A 67 -10.39 -18.92 14.58
N GLN A 68 -10.37 -20.25 14.66
CA GLN A 68 -10.89 -21.11 13.60
C GLN A 68 -12.38 -20.83 13.34
N ASN A 69 -13.15 -20.58 14.39
CA ASN A 69 -14.58 -20.22 14.27
C ASN A 69 -14.77 -18.94 13.46
N THR A 70 -13.97 -17.89 13.75
CA THR A 70 -14.02 -16.62 13.00
C THR A 70 -13.61 -16.81 11.54
N ILE A 71 -12.58 -17.64 11.28
CA ILE A 71 -12.16 -17.96 9.91
C ILE A 71 -13.32 -18.63 9.16
N ASP A 72 -13.94 -19.65 9.74
CA ASP A 72 -15.02 -20.42 9.09
C ASP A 72 -16.24 -19.54 8.81
N GLU A 73 -16.68 -18.75 9.77
CA GLU A 73 -17.83 -17.87 9.61
C GLU A 73 -17.55 -16.73 8.63
N ALA A 74 -16.40 -16.07 8.74
CA ALA A 74 -16.01 -15.00 7.82
C ALA A 74 -15.84 -15.53 6.40
N ALA A 75 -15.24 -16.71 6.22
CA ALA A 75 -15.10 -17.34 4.90
C ALA A 75 -16.43 -17.68 4.27
N ALA A 76 -17.39 -18.21 5.04
CA ALA A 76 -18.72 -18.50 4.55
C ALA A 76 -19.47 -17.24 4.05
N TYR A 77 -19.36 -16.13 4.78
CA TYR A 77 -19.92 -14.84 4.35
C TYR A 77 -19.24 -14.31 3.09
N PHE A 78 -17.94 -14.48 3.01
CA PHE A 78 -17.13 -14.03 1.87
C PHE A 78 -17.49 -14.80 0.60
N ASP A 79 -17.57 -16.13 0.70
CA ASP A 79 -17.94 -17.00 -0.41
C ASP A 79 -19.37 -16.71 -0.90
N LYS A 80 -20.31 -16.52 0.03
CA LYS A 80 -21.68 -16.08 -0.29
C LYS A 80 -21.70 -14.74 -1.03
N ALA A 81 -20.87 -13.78 -0.61
CA ALA A 81 -20.78 -12.48 -1.26
C ALA A 81 -20.24 -12.60 -2.71
N LEU A 82 -19.22 -13.42 -2.92
CA LEU A 82 -18.65 -13.69 -4.24
C LEU A 82 -19.65 -14.38 -5.16
N ASN A 83 -20.33 -15.42 -4.68
CA ASN A 83 -21.30 -16.19 -5.45
C ASN A 83 -22.53 -15.35 -5.83
N ASN A 84 -22.96 -14.46 -4.97
CA ASN A 84 -24.10 -13.55 -5.22
C ASN A 84 -23.68 -12.25 -5.93
N LYS A 85 -22.42 -12.10 -6.36
CA LYS A 85 -21.89 -10.90 -7.01
C LYS A 85 -22.20 -9.61 -6.23
N ILE A 86 -22.19 -9.68 -4.89
CA ILE A 86 -22.41 -8.54 -4.03
C ILE A 86 -21.26 -7.54 -4.27
N LYS A 87 -21.63 -6.28 -4.56
CA LYS A 87 -20.63 -5.23 -4.79
C LYS A 87 -19.90 -4.89 -3.49
N PHE A 88 -18.81 -5.57 -3.25
CA PHE A 88 -17.97 -5.44 -2.05
C PHE A 88 -17.35 -4.04 -1.87
N HIS A 89 -17.37 -3.23 -2.94
CA HIS A 89 -16.75 -1.90 -2.97
C HIS A 89 -17.66 -0.73 -2.60
N LYS A 90 -18.97 -0.94 -2.51
CA LYS A 90 -19.90 0.16 -2.21
C LYS A 90 -20.35 0.10 -0.76
N TRP A 91 -19.83 1.01 0.03
CA TRP A 91 -20.33 1.35 1.37
C TRP A 91 -21.64 2.15 1.33
N ALA A 92 -22.47 2.01 0.29
CA ALA A 92 -23.44 3.02 -0.05
C ALA A 92 -24.85 2.76 0.45
N ASP A 93 -25.18 1.60 1.04
CA ASP A 93 -26.52 1.43 1.55
C ASP A 93 -26.55 1.06 3.03
N LYS A 94 -26.95 2.07 3.83
CA LYS A 94 -27.10 2.01 5.28
C LYS A 94 -28.23 1.08 5.77
N LYS A 95 -28.93 0.39 4.87
CA LYS A 95 -30.15 -0.37 5.23
C LYS A 95 -29.98 -1.89 5.30
N THR A 96 -28.93 -2.45 4.71
CA THR A 96 -28.57 -3.86 4.84
C THR A 96 -27.14 -3.98 5.30
N PRO A 97 -26.81 -4.82 6.30
CA PRO A 97 -25.43 -5.03 6.70
C PRO A 97 -24.67 -5.60 5.50
N ASP A 98 -23.72 -4.82 4.97
CA ASP A 98 -22.82 -5.25 3.94
C ASP A 98 -22.00 -6.44 4.47
N ALA A 99 -21.88 -7.50 3.67
CA ALA A 99 -21.10 -8.70 4.03
C ALA A 99 -19.70 -8.35 4.54
N LYS A 100 -19.09 -7.30 3.99
CA LYS A 100 -17.82 -6.76 4.45
C LYS A 100 -17.83 -6.24 5.88
N ASN A 101 -18.88 -5.52 6.28
CA ASN A 101 -19.01 -5.02 7.65
C ASN A 101 -19.25 -6.17 8.62
N VAL A 102 -20.00 -7.18 8.23
CA VAL A 102 -20.19 -8.38 9.05
C VAL A 102 -18.86 -9.08 9.30
N ILE A 103 -18.04 -9.25 8.26
CA ILE A 103 -16.71 -9.88 8.37
C ILE A 103 -15.77 -9.03 9.23
N ILE A 104 -15.75 -7.70 9.02
CA ILE A 104 -14.94 -6.78 9.81
C ILE A 104 -15.30 -6.88 11.29
N ASN A 105 -16.59 -6.86 11.62
CA ASN A 105 -17.05 -6.92 13.00
C ASN A 105 -16.65 -8.25 13.66
N LYS A 106 -16.86 -9.39 12.99
CA LYS A 106 -16.45 -10.71 13.51
C LYS A 106 -14.95 -10.78 13.81
N ILE A 107 -14.11 -10.29 12.87
CA ILE A 107 -12.66 -10.30 13.06
C ILE A 107 -12.26 -9.34 14.19
N THR A 108 -12.87 -8.17 14.28
CA THR A 108 -12.58 -7.19 15.32
C THR A 108 -13.01 -7.68 16.70
N GLU A 109 -14.16 -8.33 16.80
CA GLU A 109 -14.65 -8.93 18.05
C GLU A 109 -13.73 -10.07 18.53
N ASP A 110 -13.32 -10.96 17.62
CA ASP A 110 -12.42 -12.09 17.94
C ASP A 110 -11.03 -11.63 18.39
N THR A 111 -10.48 -10.62 17.74
CA THR A 111 -9.09 -10.20 17.95
C THR A 111 -8.95 -9.02 18.91
N GLY A 112 -10.02 -8.26 19.14
CA GLY A 112 -10.01 -7.01 19.89
C GLY A 112 -9.19 -5.89 19.20
N ALA A 113 -8.73 -6.10 17.96
CA ALA A 113 -7.92 -5.14 17.23
C ALA A 113 -8.77 -4.21 16.37
N GLN A 114 -8.39 -2.93 16.30
CA GLN A 114 -9.19 -1.93 15.57
C GLN A 114 -8.52 -1.38 14.30
N SER A 115 -7.20 -1.46 14.15
CA SER A 115 -6.54 -0.64 13.14
C SER A 115 -5.45 -1.29 12.31
N ARG A 116 -4.69 -2.22 12.85
CA ARG A 116 -3.50 -2.77 12.17
C ARG A 116 -3.60 -4.27 11.99
N TYR A 117 -3.50 -4.70 10.75
CA TYR A 117 -3.53 -6.10 10.35
C TYR A 117 -2.36 -6.42 9.45
N ILE A 118 -1.84 -7.62 9.56
CA ILE A 118 -0.82 -8.15 8.66
C ILE A 118 -1.33 -9.40 7.98
N LEU A 119 -0.94 -9.58 6.73
CA LEU A 119 -1.01 -10.83 5.99
C LEU A 119 0.39 -11.41 5.96
N GLU A 120 0.58 -12.59 6.55
CA GLU A 120 1.87 -13.24 6.70
C GLU A 120 1.85 -14.59 6.02
N SER A 121 2.75 -14.79 5.05
CA SER A 121 2.97 -16.12 4.47
C SER A 121 3.98 -16.89 5.29
N ALA A 122 3.59 -18.08 5.75
CA ALA A 122 4.44 -18.95 6.56
C ALA A 122 5.72 -19.38 5.81
N ASP A 123 5.61 -19.62 4.51
CA ASP A 123 6.70 -20.18 3.71
C ASP A 123 7.79 -19.17 3.35
N LYS A 124 7.52 -17.87 3.37
CA LYS A 124 8.42 -16.84 2.81
C LYS A 124 8.76 -15.70 3.76
N LYS A 125 8.27 -15.70 4.99
CA LYS A 125 8.45 -14.60 5.96
C LYS A 125 8.12 -13.22 5.37
N ILE A 126 7.18 -13.17 4.42
CA ILE A 126 6.72 -11.93 3.82
C ILE A 126 5.54 -11.45 4.65
N LYS A 127 5.64 -10.22 5.16
CA LYS A 127 4.56 -9.56 5.88
C LYS A 127 4.09 -8.35 5.06
N SER A 128 2.79 -8.23 4.88
CA SER A 128 2.17 -7.04 4.30
C SER A 128 1.28 -6.37 5.34
N ASP A 129 1.66 -5.17 5.76
CA ASP A 129 0.92 -4.36 6.75
C ASP A 129 -0.17 -3.54 6.03
N THR A 130 -1.42 -3.73 6.44
CA THR A 130 -2.56 -3.10 5.78
C THR A 130 -3.74 -2.94 6.74
N SER A 131 -4.75 -2.17 6.38
CA SER A 131 -6.02 -2.16 7.11
C SER A 131 -6.85 -3.38 6.76
N LEU A 132 -7.66 -3.88 7.71
CA LEU A 132 -8.57 -5.01 7.47
C LEU A 132 -9.48 -4.78 6.27
N LYS A 133 -9.99 -3.55 6.13
CA LYS A 133 -10.82 -3.15 5.01
C LYS A 133 -10.11 -3.27 3.66
N SER A 134 -8.85 -2.85 3.59
CA SER A 134 -8.05 -2.98 2.37
C SER A 134 -7.74 -4.44 2.07
N LEU A 135 -7.36 -5.21 3.08
CA LEU A 135 -7.08 -6.64 2.94
C LEU A 135 -8.28 -7.41 2.41
N LEU A 136 -9.46 -7.20 2.99
CA LEU A 136 -10.69 -7.86 2.54
C LEU A 136 -11.06 -7.46 1.10
N ASN A 137 -10.85 -6.19 0.72
CA ASN A 137 -11.01 -5.77 -0.67
C ASN A 137 -10.06 -6.52 -1.59
N ASP A 138 -8.79 -6.64 -1.20
CA ASP A 138 -7.78 -7.28 -2.01
C ASP A 138 -8.08 -8.77 -2.21
N ILE A 139 -8.50 -9.47 -1.16
CA ILE A 139 -8.95 -10.86 -1.25
C ILE A 139 -10.13 -10.98 -2.24
N TYR A 140 -11.11 -10.08 -2.13
CA TYR A 140 -12.27 -10.06 -3.03
C TYR A 140 -11.87 -9.85 -4.49
N ILE A 141 -11.07 -8.80 -4.75
CA ILE A 141 -10.64 -8.44 -6.11
C ILE A 141 -9.81 -9.55 -6.74
N VAL A 142 -8.88 -10.13 -5.98
CA VAL A 142 -8.09 -11.27 -6.47
C VAL A 142 -9.00 -12.44 -6.79
N SER A 143 -9.93 -12.79 -5.89
CA SER A 143 -10.90 -13.87 -6.12
C SER A 143 -11.76 -13.63 -7.37
N GLU A 144 -12.29 -12.41 -7.52
CA GLU A 144 -13.09 -12.03 -8.68
C GLU A 144 -12.26 -12.05 -9.98
N SER A 145 -11.00 -11.59 -9.91
CA SER A 145 -10.10 -11.60 -11.07
C SER A 145 -9.83 -13.02 -11.58
N PHE A 146 -9.74 -13.98 -10.68
CA PHE A 146 -9.54 -15.40 -11.06
C PHE A 146 -10.80 -16.10 -11.62
N ASN A 147 -11.97 -15.49 -11.50
CA ASN A 147 -13.15 -15.93 -12.23
C ASN A 147 -13.10 -15.54 -13.72
N ASN A 148 -12.11 -14.75 -14.12
CA ASN A 148 -11.85 -14.44 -15.53
C ASN A 148 -11.03 -15.55 -16.18
N ASP A 149 -11.55 -16.15 -17.25
CA ASP A 149 -10.94 -17.29 -17.93
C ASP A 149 -9.50 -17.03 -18.39
N LYS A 150 -9.20 -15.80 -18.85
CA LYS A 150 -7.85 -15.44 -19.31
C LYS A 150 -6.84 -15.40 -18.16
N VAL A 151 -7.26 -14.94 -16.98
CA VAL A 151 -6.42 -14.93 -15.78
C VAL A 151 -6.22 -16.36 -15.31
N LYS A 152 -7.30 -17.13 -15.18
CA LYS A 152 -7.26 -18.53 -14.78
C LYS A 152 -6.34 -19.35 -15.69
N TYR A 153 -6.53 -19.26 -17.00
CA TYR A 153 -5.68 -19.93 -17.98
C TYR A 153 -4.19 -19.56 -17.84
N SER A 154 -3.90 -18.27 -17.64
CA SER A 154 -2.53 -17.80 -17.42
C SER A 154 -1.87 -18.45 -16.19
N PHE A 155 -2.65 -18.73 -15.12
CA PHE A 155 -2.14 -19.40 -13.93
C PHE A 155 -2.01 -20.92 -14.12
N GLU A 156 -2.95 -21.55 -14.80
CA GLU A 156 -2.89 -22.96 -15.11
C GLU A 156 -1.65 -23.29 -15.99
N GLU A 157 -1.40 -22.45 -17.01
CA GLU A 157 -0.19 -22.57 -17.85
C GLU A 157 1.09 -22.39 -17.03
N GLN A 158 1.11 -21.40 -16.12
CA GLN A 158 2.24 -21.18 -15.24
C GLN A 158 2.49 -22.39 -14.32
N ILE A 159 1.44 -22.94 -13.69
CA ILE A 159 1.54 -24.11 -12.81
C ILE A 159 2.11 -25.30 -13.60
N LYS A 160 1.60 -25.56 -14.81
CA LYS A 160 2.11 -26.62 -15.70
C LYS A 160 3.57 -26.43 -16.07
N SER A 161 4.02 -25.19 -16.24
CA SER A 161 5.41 -24.88 -16.62
C SER A 161 6.38 -24.81 -15.42
N GLY A 162 5.94 -25.04 -14.19
CA GLY A 162 6.75 -25.01 -12.98
C GLY A 162 7.34 -23.62 -12.62
N LYS A 163 6.85 -22.56 -13.27
CA LYS A 163 7.32 -21.17 -13.01
C LYS A 163 6.74 -20.62 -11.71
N THR A 164 7.44 -19.67 -11.12
CA THR A 164 6.96 -19.01 -9.90
C THR A 164 5.78 -18.08 -10.19
N VAL A 165 4.94 -17.83 -9.19
CA VAL A 165 3.78 -16.91 -9.31
C VAL A 165 4.21 -15.51 -9.77
N LYS A 166 5.38 -15.04 -9.33
CA LYS A 166 5.96 -13.74 -9.74
C LYS A 166 6.22 -13.66 -11.25
N ASP A 167 6.38 -14.78 -11.91
CA ASP A 167 6.61 -14.85 -13.37
C ASP A 167 5.34 -14.82 -14.19
N ASN A 168 4.18 -14.97 -13.55
CA ASN A 168 2.90 -14.90 -14.22
C ASN A 168 2.68 -13.53 -14.90
N ALA A 169 2.19 -13.57 -16.14
CA ALA A 169 1.99 -12.35 -16.94
C ALA A 169 0.96 -11.38 -16.33
N PHE A 170 -0.07 -11.90 -15.67
CA PHE A 170 -1.06 -11.08 -14.95
C PHE A 170 -0.43 -10.40 -13.75
N ILE A 171 0.27 -11.15 -12.90
CA ILE A 171 0.94 -10.61 -11.70
C ILE A 171 2.01 -9.57 -12.08
N LYS A 172 2.87 -9.88 -13.05
CA LYS A 172 3.85 -8.90 -13.58
C LYS A 172 3.20 -7.62 -14.06
N GLY A 173 2.10 -7.76 -14.78
CA GLY A 173 1.39 -6.62 -15.33
C GLY A 173 0.71 -5.79 -14.24
N VAL A 174 0.02 -6.40 -13.26
CA VAL A 174 -0.60 -5.68 -12.13
C VAL A 174 0.47 -5.00 -11.30
N THR A 175 1.54 -5.70 -10.96
CA THR A 175 2.68 -5.13 -10.21
C THR A 175 3.30 -3.93 -10.93
N LYS A 176 3.51 -4.03 -12.25
CA LYS A 176 4.02 -2.91 -13.07
C LYS A 176 3.06 -1.72 -13.04
N PHE A 177 1.76 -1.97 -13.17
CA PHE A 177 0.73 -0.93 -13.10
C PHE A 177 0.72 -0.23 -11.73
N MET A 178 0.77 -0.99 -10.64
CA MET A 178 0.81 -0.44 -9.29
C MET A 178 2.05 0.42 -9.07
N LYS A 179 3.24 -0.05 -9.48
CA LYS A 179 4.48 0.70 -9.39
C LYS A 179 4.44 1.99 -10.20
N SER A 180 3.92 1.93 -11.42
CA SER A 180 3.76 3.11 -12.27
C SER A 180 2.80 4.14 -11.65
N ARG A 181 1.67 3.70 -11.10
CA ARG A 181 0.70 4.57 -10.41
C ARG A 181 1.31 5.22 -9.16
N ALA A 182 2.06 4.45 -8.39
CA ALA A 182 2.76 4.94 -7.21
C ALA A 182 3.82 5.99 -7.59
N ALA A 183 4.60 5.72 -8.63
CA ALA A 183 5.60 6.66 -9.14
C ALA A 183 4.95 7.97 -9.60
N ALA A 184 3.84 7.90 -10.35
CA ALA A 184 3.09 9.07 -10.78
C ALA A 184 2.53 9.86 -9.58
N GLY A 185 1.92 9.17 -8.60
CA GLY A 185 1.41 9.80 -7.39
C GLY A 185 2.50 10.50 -6.58
N PHE A 186 3.66 9.85 -6.42
CA PHE A 186 4.80 10.45 -5.75
C PHE A 186 5.35 11.66 -6.53
N ALA A 187 5.48 11.57 -7.85
CA ALA A 187 5.94 12.69 -8.69
C ALA A 187 5.00 13.90 -8.57
N ILE A 188 3.68 13.68 -8.61
CA ILE A 188 2.69 14.75 -8.43
C ILE A 188 2.77 15.35 -7.03
N ALA A 189 2.81 14.53 -5.98
CA ALA A 189 2.93 15.00 -4.61
C ALA A 189 4.22 15.78 -4.37
N SER A 190 5.34 15.32 -4.95
CA SER A 190 6.63 16.02 -4.90
C SER A 190 6.58 17.34 -5.67
N ALA A 191 5.99 17.36 -6.86
CA ALA A 191 5.83 18.58 -7.64
C ALA A 191 5.00 19.63 -6.88
N ILE A 192 3.88 19.23 -6.27
CA ILE A 192 3.08 20.10 -5.42
C ILE A 192 3.90 20.59 -4.22
N GLY A 193 4.54 19.68 -3.48
CA GLY A 193 5.35 20.02 -2.31
C GLY A 193 6.49 20.99 -2.63
N LEU A 194 7.16 20.81 -3.77
CA LEU A 194 8.24 21.70 -4.21
C LEU A 194 7.74 23.04 -4.75
N SER A 195 6.53 23.09 -5.30
CA SER A 195 5.98 24.30 -5.91
C SER A 195 5.32 25.26 -4.89
N VAL A 196 4.87 24.75 -3.74
CA VAL A 196 4.17 25.57 -2.72
C VAL A 196 4.99 26.79 -2.28
N GLN A 197 6.28 26.61 -2.00
CA GLN A 197 7.15 27.69 -1.54
C GLN A 197 7.41 28.76 -2.61
N PRO A 198 7.85 28.42 -3.84
CA PRO A 198 7.98 29.38 -4.93
C PRO A 198 6.68 30.13 -5.23
N ILE A 199 5.54 29.42 -5.25
CA ILE A 199 4.24 30.03 -5.49
C ILE A 199 3.89 31.03 -4.39
N ASN A 200 4.06 30.66 -3.11
CA ASN A 200 3.81 31.56 -1.99
C ASN A 200 4.73 32.80 -2.03
N MET A 201 5.99 32.64 -2.38
CA MET A 201 6.92 33.75 -2.55
C MET A 201 6.48 34.67 -3.70
N TYR A 202 6.06 34.10 -4.83
CA TYR A 202 5.53 34.86 -5.96
C TYR A 202 4.26 35.63 -5.61
N LEU A 203 3.31 34.99 -4.94
CA LEU A 203 2.07 35.65 -4.47
C LEU A 203 2.36 36.73 -3.46
N THR A 204 3.32 36.55 -2.56
CA THR A 204 3.76 37.59 -1.61
C THR A 204 4.36 38.75 -2.36
N LYS A 205 5.22 38.51 -3.35
CA LYS A 205 5.79 39.57 -4.18
C LYS A 205 4.73 40.37 -4.92
N LEU A 206 3.72 39.71 -5.48
CA LEU A 206 2.59 40.39 -6.15
C LEU A 206 1.79 41.25 -5.19
N LYS A 207 1.62 40.82 -3.93
CA LYS A 207 0.79 41.44 -2.95
C LYS A 207 1.49 42.57 -2.17
N THR A 208 2.77 42.42 -1.89
CA THR A 208 3.55 43.33 -1.03
C THR A 208 4.69 44.04 -1.76
N GLY A 209 4.98 43.69 -3.01
CA GLY A 209 6.12 44.25 -3.75
C GLY A 209 7.48 43.74 -3.27
N THR A 210 7.54 42.90 -2.22
CA THR A 210 8.79 42.45 -1.60
C THR A 210 9.12 41.00 -2.03
N ASP A 211 10.41 40.73 -2.24
CA ASP A 211 10.91 39.38 -2.54
C ASP A 211 11.09 38.57 -1.24
N GLY A 212 10.11 37.76 -0.87
CA GLY A 212 10.21 36.89 0.30
C GLY A 212 8.89 36.61 0.99
N PHE A 213 8.95 36.04 2.19
CA PHE A 213 7.77 35.88 3.05
C PHE A 213 7.46 37.16 3.80
N VAL A 214 6.18 37.32 4.13
CA VAL A 214 5.72 38.40 5.05
C VAL A 214 6.54 38.31 6.35
N GLY A 215 7.15 39.45 6.76
CA GLY A 215 8.00 39.53 7.96
C GLY A 215 9.51 39.28 7.72
N VAL A 216 9.94 39.04 6.48
CA VAL A 216 11.37 38.94 6.08
C VAL A 216 11.78 40.15 5.24
N GLU A 217 11.17 41.29 5.51
CA GLU A 217 11.43 42.54 4.79
C GLU A 217 12.88 43.00 5.03
N GLY A 218 13.56 43.42 3.96
CA GLY A 218 14.92 43.95 4.01
C GLY A 218 16.06 42.95 4.05
N ARG A 219 15.79 41.64 4.04
CA ARG A 219 16.88 40.64 3.96
C ARG A 219 17.17 40.26 2.50
N SER A 220 18.38 40.56 2.05
CA SER A 220 18.88 40.06 0.77
C SER A 220 19.11 38.59 0.81
N LYS A 221 18.97 37.94 -0.35
CA LYS A 221 19.26 36.50 -0.50
C LYS A 221 20.72 36.23 -0.21
N ASP A 222 21.01 35.44 0.84
CA ASP A 222 22.37 35.00 1.11
C ASP A 222 22.79 33.94 0.10
N ASN A 223 23.69 34.33 -0.79
CA ASN A 223 24.27 33.48 -1.81
C ASN A 223 25.69 33.02 -1.45
N SER A 224 26.15 33.24 -0.21
CA SER A 224 27.47 32.83 0.24
C SER A 224 27.69 31.31 0.05
N ALA A 225 28.93 30.92 -0.24
CA ALA A 225 29.27 29.51 -0.37
C ALA A 225 29.03 28.74 0.93
N GLY A 226 29.25 29.37 2.08
CA GLY A 226 28.95 28.78 3.38
C GLY A 226 27.49 28.48 3.58
N PHE A 227 26.60 29.42 3.25
CA PHE A 227 25.14 29.21 3.38
C PHE A 227 24.61 28.14 2.42
N LYS A 228 25.12 28.10 1.18
CA LYS A 228 24.82 27.04 0.22
C LYS A 228 25.32 25.68 0.73
N GLY A 229 26.50 25.64 1.33
CA GLY A 229 27.03 24.43 1.95
C GLY A 229 26.16 23.92 3.09
N ILE A 230 25.72 24.79 4.02
CA ILE A 230 24.83 24.44 5.11
C ILE A 230 23.49 23.90 4.58
N LYS A 231 22.90 24.52 3.57
CA LYS A 231 21.66 24.05 2.94
C LYS A 231 21.84 22.64 2.36
N THR A 232 22.94 22.42 1.65
CA THR A 232 23.22 21.09 1.02
C THR A 232 23.39 20.01 2.07
N VAL A 233 24.19 20.27 3.11
CA VAL A 233 24.42 19.32 4.21
C VAL A 233 23.13 19.04 4.98
N SER A 234 22.35 20.08 5.32
CA SER A 234 21.08 19.91 6.02
C SER A 234 20.09 19.11 5.19
N SER A 235 20.01 19.36 3.89
CA SER A 235 19.12 18.61 2.99
C SER A 235 19.55 17.15 2.86
N ALA A 236 20.84 16.88 2.78
CA ALA A 236 21.38 15.52 2.73
C ALA A 236 21.12 14.76 4.05
N ALA A 237 21.30 15.44 5.20
CA ALA A 237 20.99 14.88 6.51
C ALA A 237 19.51 14.53 6.65
N PHE A 238 18.61 15.43 6.29
CA PHE A 238 17.16 15.17 6.28
C PHE A 238 16.76 14.05 5.33
N PHE A 239 17.34 14.01 4.14
CA PHE A 239 17.09 12.94 3.19
C PHE A 239 17.55 11.58 3.73
N SER A 240 18.71 11.53 4.35
CA SER A 240 19.22 10.32 5.01
C SER A 240 18.32 9.88 6.15
N MET A 241 17.76 10.80 6.93
CA MET A 241 16.80 10.51 7.98
C MET A 241 15.50 9.92 7.41
N ILE A 242 14.98 10.46 6.29
CA ILE A 242 13.82 9.90 5.60
C ILE A 242 14.10 8.46 5.14
N LEU A 243 15.27 8.22 4.53
CA LEU A 243 15.66 6.88 4.12
C LEU A 243 15.74 5.91 5.30
N ALA A 244 16.29 6.37 6.44
CA ALA A 244 16.34 5.56 7.67
C ALA A 244 14.94 5.19 8.19
N THR A 245 13.95 6.11 8.14
CA THR A 245 12.56 5.79 8.52
C THR A 245 11.91 4.74 7.61
N LEU A 246 12.42 4.58 6.41
CA LEU A 246 11.99 3.57 5.44
C LEU A 246 12.88 2.30 5.49
N ASN A 247 13.75 2.18 6.48
CA ASN A 247 14.75 1.12 6.56
C ASN A 247 15.56 0.98 5.26
N MET A 248 16.06 2.11 4.76
CA MET A 248 16.92 2.20 3.59
C MET A 248 18.18 3.01 3.89
N SER A 249 19.33 2.55 3.41
CA SER A 249 20.55 3.37 3.40
C SER A 249 20.64 4.23 2.14
N PRO A 250 21.39 5.36 2.16
CA PRO A 250 21.63 6.15 0.95
C PRO A 250 22.23 5.34 -0.20
N LEU A 251 23.11 4.40 0.09
CA LEU A 251 23.68 3.50 -0.92
C LEU A 251 22.65 2.56 -1.54
N GLN A 252 21.71 2.06 -0.74
CA GLN A 252 20.61 1.24 -1.24
C GLN A 252 19.67 2.06 -2.13
N PHE A 253 19.43 3.33 -1.78
CA PHE A 253 18.65 4.24 -2.61
C PHE A 253 19.33 4.46 -3.98
N LEU A 254 20.64 4.73 -4.01
CA LEU A 254 21.38 4.94 -5.26
C LEU A 254 21.41 3.68 -6.14
N LYS A 255 21.59 2.50 -5.54
CA LYS A 255 21.63 1.21 -6.27
C LYS A 255 20.25 0.73 -6.74
N ALA A 256 19.20 1.05 -6.03
CA ALA A 256 17.85 0.57 -6.32
C ALA A 256 16.78 1.63 -5.98
N PRO A 257 16.72 2.76 -6.71
CA PRO A 257 15.75 3.82 -6.44
C PRO A 257 14.29 3.35 -6.56
N GLY A 258 14.04 2.29 -7.34
CA GLY A 258 12.72 1.66 -7.42
C GLY A 258 12.23 1.12 -6.07
N LYS A 259 13.11 0.63 -5.20
CA LYS A 259 12.73 0.17 -3.85
C LYS A 259 12.25 1.31 -2.95
N PHE A 260 12.80 2.51 -3.11
CA PHE A 260 12.30 3.70 -2.43
C PHE A 260 10.87 4.03 -2.90
N MET A 261 10.64 3.99 -4.21
CA MET A 261 9.32 4.22 -4.79
C MET A 261 8.31 3.17 -4.32
N ASP A 262 8.71 1.89 -4.24
CA ASP A 262 7.86 0.81 -3.72
C ASP A 262 7.46 1.07 -2.25
N LYS A 263 8.38 1.56 -1.42
CA LYS A 263 8.12 1.89 -0.01
C LYS A 263 7.29 3.16 0.18
N MET A 264 7.38 4.11 -0.75
CA MET A 264 6.59 5.35 -0.76
C MET A 264 5.26 5.20 -1.47
N ALA A 265 5.03 4.06 -2.14
CA ALA A 265 3.82 3.82 -2.90
C ALA A 265 2.56 3.88 -2.01
N PHE A 266 1.62 4.76 -2.37
CA PHE A 266 0.29 4.76 -1.77
C PHE A 266 -0.51 3.59 -2.34
N THR A 267 -0.57 2.51 -1.59
CA THR A 267 -1.26 1.28 -2.00
C THR A 267 -2.65 1.15 -1.39
N GLY A 268 -3.03 2.04 -0.46
CA GLY A 268 -4.33 2.07 0.19
C GLY A 268 -5.00 3.46 0.14
N LYS A 269 -6.24 3.56 0.64
CA LYS A 269 -6.96 4.84 0.77
C LYS A 269 -6.34 5.77 1.82
N MET A 270 -5.59 5.20 2.76
CA MET A 270 -4.87 5.94 3.79
C MET A 270 -3.37 5.67 3.66
N PRO A 271 -2.54 6.71 3.67
CA PRO A 271 -1.09 6.54 3.68
C PRO A 271 -0.64 5.91 5.00
N THR A 272 0.38 5.06 4.95
CA THR A 272 1.04 4.58 6.16
C THR A 272 1.81 5.71 6.85
N VAL A 273 2.10 5.53 8.15
CA VAL A 273 2.89 6.51 8.92
C VAL A 273 4.25 6.79 8.25
N ASN A 274 4.90 5.76 7.69
CA ASN A 274 6.18 5.92 7.01
C ASN A 274 6.05 6.70 5.70
N GLN A 275 4.97 6.51 4.95
CA GLN A 275 4.66 7.28 3.75
C GLN A 275 4.40 8.75 4.09
N LEU A 276 3.63 9.03 5.16
CA LEU A 276 3.42 10.39 5.66
C LEU A 276 4.74 11.04 6.07
N LYS A 277 5.60 10.34 6.83
CA LYS A 277 6.93 10.84 7.19
C LYS A 277 7.77 11.18 5.95
N GLY A 278 7.70 10.36 4.90
CA GLY A 278 8.37 10.63 3.63
C GLY A 278 7.87 11.90 2.95
N VAL A 279 6.56 12.09 2.85
CA VAL A 279 5.94 13.31 2.27
C VAL A 279 6.30 14.57 3.07
N TYR A 280 6.19 14.50 4.41
CA TYR A 280 6.61 15.61 5.26
C TYR A 280 8.11 15.92 5.12
N GLY A 281 8.95 14.89 5.00
CA GLY A 281 10.37 15.06 4.77
C GLY A 281 10.68 15.80 3.48
N VAL A 282 10.02 15.46 2.37
CA VAL A 282 10.15 16.19 1.10
C VAL A 282 9.75 17.66 1.26
N THR A 283 8.67 17.93 1.99
CA THR A 283 8.24 19.32 2.28
C THR A 283 9.27 20.08 3.10
N ILE A 284 9.88 19.45 4.11
CA ILE A 284 10.92 20.08 4.94
C ILE A 284 12.17 20.37 4.09
N ILE A 285 12.61 19.43 3.25
CA ILE A 285 13.73 19.64 2.34
C ILE A 285 13.47 20.84 1.41
N SER A 286 12.26 20.90 0.83
CA SER A 286 11.84 22.05 0.00
C SER A 286 11.95 23.36 0.75
N ARG A 287 11.53 23.41 2.02
CA ARG A 287 11.67 24.61 2.86
C ARG A 287 13.13 24.99 3.13
N ILE A 288 13.99 24.00 3.39
CA ILE A 288 15.43 24.26 3.59
C ILE A 288 16.05 24.86 2.32
N PHE A 289 15.72 24.31 1.14
CA PHE A 289 16.22 24.84 -0.12
C PHE A 289 15.67 26.25 -0.42
N SER A 290 14.47 26.57 0.01
CA SER A 290 13.83 27.87 -0.19
C SER A 290 14.21 28.90 0.87
N ALA A 291 14.88 28.51 1.97
CA ALA A 291 15.36 29.43 3.00
C ALA A 291 16.36 30.44 2.42
N ARG A 292 16.24 31.70 2.84
CA ARG A 292 17.07 32.85 2.43
C ARG A 292 18.02 33.27 3.55
#